data_2fca0aaea02a87295838c6e4ecb262d8
#
_entry.id   2fca0aaea02a87295838c6e4ecb262d8
#
_cell.length_a   1.000
_cell.length_b   1.000
_cell.length_c   1.000
_cell.angle_alpha   90.00
_cell.angle_beta   90.00
_cell.angle_gamma   90.00
#
_symmetry.space_group_name_H-M   'P 1'
#
loop_
_entity.id
_entity.type
_entity.pdbx_description
1 polymer ?
#
loop_
_entity_poly.entity_id
_entity_poly.type
_entity_poly.pdbx_seq_one_letter_code
_entity_poly.pdbx_strand_id
1 'polypeptide(L)'
;ALSSAASDVYKRQSPHLVDFRERIRINGQPIPEEYVVRFVEKERDFFEPLHPSFFELTTAMAFRYFADEHVDVAVIEVGLGGRLDCTNIVHPDLCIITNISFDHTQFLGNTLEKIAGEKAGIIKSGIPVIIGETTPETKPVFAKKAREVGAPILFAEEDEKDDYPGLECELKGLYQTKNTRTLLTAIPELRKARYNLSELSLIHI
;
A
#
# COMPACT_ATOMS: atom_id res chain seq x y z
N ALA A 1 9.92 5.41 2.22
CA ALA A 1 10.87 6.28 2.91
C ALA A 1 10.16 7.15 3.94
N LEU A 2 9.78 6.60 5.06
CA LEU A 2 9.37 7.34 6.26
C LEU A 2 10.41 7.02 7.34
N SER A 3 11.61 7.53 7.18
CA SER A 3 12.69 7.31 8.13
C SER A 3 13.29 8.65 8.53
N SER A 4 12.79 9.22 9.60
CA SER A 4 13.61 9.94 10.57
C SER A 4 12.77 10.28 11.79
N ALA A 5 13.30 9.98 12.97
CA ALA A 5 12.77 10.17 14.31
C ALA A 5 11.57 9.28 14.69
N ALA A 6 11.86 8.09 15.19
CA ALA A 6 11.04 7.28 16.10
C ALA A 6 9.64 6.87 15.56
N SER A 7 9.54 6.41 14.34
CA SER A 7 8.45 5.54 13.93
C SER A 7 9.02 4.46 13.04
N ASP A 8 8.93 3.27 13.52
CA ASP A 8 9.32 2.07 12.79
C ASP A 8 8.41 1.89 11.57
N VAL A 9 8.97 1.99 10.37
CA VAL A 9 8.23 1.79 9.11
C VAL A 9 8.33 0.34 8.68
N TYR A 10 7.19 -0.29 8.53
CA TYR A 10 7.06 -1.71 8.25
C TYR A 10 6.44 -1.92 6.88
N LYS A 11 7.03 -2.79 6.08
CA LYS A 11 6.57 -3.04 4.71
C LYS A 11 6.20 -4.50 4.52
N ARG A 12 4.99 -4.71 4.01
CA ARG A 12 4.64 -5.94 3.33
C ARG A 12 4.61 -5.62 1.83
N GLN A 13 5.53 -6.19 1.06
CA GLN A 13 5.77 -5.88 -0.36
C GLN A 13 5.98 -7.14 -1.19
N SER A 14 5.67 -7.10 -2.49
CA SER A 14 5.97 -8.15 -3.46
C SER A 14 6.39 -7.56 -4.82
N PRO A 15 7.17 -8.30 -5.63
CA PRO A 15 7.80 -9.59 -5.36
C PRO A 15 9.06 -9.47 -4.49
N HIS A 16 9.68 -10.62 -4.15
CA HIS A 16 11.05 -10.65 -3.62
C HIS A 16 12.04 -10.93 -4.76
N LEU A 17 13.29 -10.55 -4.59
CA LEU A 17 14.34 -10.75 -5.59
C LEU A 17 15.20 -11.98 -5.29
N VAL A 18 15.56 -12.22 -4.04
CA VAL A 18 16.45 -13.30 -3.61
C VAL A 18 15.81 -14.17 -2.53
N ASP A 19 15.24 -13.53 -1.50
CA ASP A 19 14.71 -14.22 -0.32
C ASP A 19 13.27 -13.76 -0.06
N PHE A 20 12.37 -14.73 0.16
CA PHE A 20 10.96 -14.41 0.41
C PHE A 20 10.76 -13.51 1.63
N ARG A 21 11.67 -13.53 2.60
CA ARG A 21 11.64 -12.68 3.81
C ARG A 21 11.68 -11.19 3.48
N GLU A 22 12.18 -10.83 2.30
CA GLU A 22 12.16 -9.46 1.79
C GLU A 22 10.74 -8.89 1.67
N ARG A 23 9.72 -9.76 1.59
CA ARG A 23 8.30 -9.37 1.54
C ARG A 23 7.79 -8.81 2.86
N ILE A 24 8.49 -9.07 3.96
CA ILE A 24 8.10 -8.64 5.31
C ILE A 24 9.32 -7.98 5.95
N ARG A 25 9.29 -6.67 6.07
CA ARG A 25 10.44 -5.90 6.57
C ARG A 25 10.02 -4.97 7.69
N ILE A 26 10.91 -4.84 8.67
CA ILE A 26 10.82 -3.87 9.76
C ILE A 26 12.06 -2.97 9.67
N ASN A 27 11.88 -1.66 9.48
CA ASN A 27 12.98 -0.70 9.31
C ASN A 27 14.01 -1.12 8.25
N GLY A 28 13.51 -1.68 7.15
CA GLY A 28 14.34 -2.17 6.05
C GLY A 28 14.94 -3.57 6.28
N GLN A 29 14.90 -4.12 7.49
CA GLN A 29 15.41 -5.46 7.79
C GLN A 29 14.34 -6.52 7.49
N PRO A 30 14.66 -7.59 6.76
CA PRO A 30 13.73 -8.68 6.54
C PRO A 30 13.38 -9.41 7.83
N ILE A 31 12.18 -10.00 7.88
CA ILE A 31 11.74 -10.85 8.97
C ILE A 31 12.81 -11.92 9.30
N PRO A 32 13.15 -12.15 10.58
CA PRO A 32 14.11 -13.18 10.96
C PRO A 32 13.67 -14.59 10.55
N GLU A 33 14.62 -15.41 10.12
CA GLU A 33 14.34 -16.80 9.73
C GLU A 33 13.73 -17.60 10.89
N GLU A 34 14.24 -17.39 12.10
CA GLU A 34 13.74 -18.04 13.30
C GLU A 34 12.27 -17.68 13.60
N TYR A 35 11.85 -16.45 13.25
CA TYR A 35 10.45 -16.06 13.38
C TYR A 35 9.58 -16.82 12.39
N VAL A 36 10.04 -16.95 11.15
CA VAL A 36 9.32 -17.67 10.09
C VAL A 36 9.13 -19.14 10.48
N VAL A 37 10.21 -19.80 10.90
CA VAL A 37 10.15 -21.21 11.34
C VAL A 37 9.18 -21.36 12.51
N ARG A 38 9.34 -20.54 13.55
CA ARG A 38 8.46 -20.56 14.73
C ARG A 38 6.99 -20.32 14.39
N PHE A 39 6.69 -19.37 13.51
CA PHE A 39 5.32 -19.11 13.06
C PHE A 39 4.72 -20.34 12.37
N VAL A 40 5.45 -20.93 11.42
CA VAL A 40 4.96 -22.09 10.68
C VAL A 40 4.76 -23.29 11.61
N GLU A 41 5.71 -23.57 12.51
CA GLU A 41 5.57 -24.67 13.44
C GLU A 41 4.40 -24.50 14.41
N LYS A 42 4.25 -23.29 14.95
CA LYS A 42 3.22 -23.00 15.95
C LYS A 42 1.80 -22.99 15.37
N GLU A 43 1.64 -22.43 14.18
CA GLU A 43 0.32 -22.18 13.58
C GLU A 43 -0.08 -23.27 12.54
N ARG A 44 0.79 -24.28 12.33
CA ARG A 44 0.57 -25.34 11.34
C ARG A 44 -0.79 -26.03 11.48
N ASP A 45 -1.13 -26.48 12.67
CA ASP A 45 -2.37 -27.22 12.92
C ASP A 45 -3.61 -26.37 12.64
N PHE A 46 -3.47 -25.04 12.74
CA PHE A 46 -4.55 -24.11 12.41
C PHE A 46 -4.68 -23.88 10.91
N PHE A 47 -3.59 -23.61 10.20
CA PHE A 47 -3.70 -23.23 8.79
C PHE A 47 -3.67 -24.41 7.82
N GLU A 48 -3.08 -25.56 8.17
CA GLU A 48 -2.95 -26.70 7.27
C GLU A 48 -4.31 -27.20 6.76
N PRO A 49 -5.37 -27.34 7.57
CA PRO A 49 -6.70 -27.70 7.10
C PRO A 49 -7.37 -26.65 6.19
N LEU A 50 -6.92 -25.41 6.26
CA LEU A 50 -7.48 -24.30 5.46
C LEU A 50 -6.85 -24.21 4.07
N HIS A 51 -5.72 -24.88 3.85
CA HIS A 51 -4.97 -24.88 2.59
C HIS A 51 -4.72 -23.46 2.04
N PRO A 52 -4.21 -22.49 2.85
CA PRO A 52 -4.00 -21.14 2.39
C PRO A 52 -2.99 -21.12 1.24
N SER A 53 -3.18 -20.20 0.32
CA SER A 53 -2.16 -19.90 -0.69
C SER A 53 -0.89 -19.35 -0.01
N PHE A 54 0.24 -19.45 -0.70
CA PHE A 54 1.49 -18.84 -0.23
C PHE A 54 1.31 -17.35 0.11
N PHE A 55 0.48 -16.66 -0.66
CA PHE A 55 0.23 -15.23 -0.48
C PHE A 55 -0.58 -14.94 0.79
N GLU A 56 -1.63 -15.71 1.03
CA GLU A 56 -2.45 -15.59 2.25
C GLU A 56 -1.64 -15.91 3.51
N LEU A 57 -0.85 -16.99 3.47
CA LEU A 57 0.00 -17.35 4.60
C LEU A 57 1.07 -16.30 4.89
N THR A 58 1.70 -15.75 3.84
CA THR A 58 2.68 -14.66 3.98
C THR A 58 2.04 -13.40 4.56
N THR A 59 0.82 -13.08 4.16
CA THR A 59 0.09 -11.92 4.69
C THR A 59 -0.27 -12.11 6.17
N ALA A 60 -0.78 -13.30 6.55
CA ALA A 60 -1.08 -13.63 7.93
C ALA A 60 0.18 -13.55 8.82
N MET A 61 1.31 -14.10 8.33
CA MET A 61 2.61 -14.02 9.00
C MET A 61 3.06 -12.57 9.18
N ALA A 62 2.92 -11.72 8.14
CA ALA A 62 3.28 -10.32 8.21
C ALA A 62 2.47 -9.59 9.29
N PHE A 63 1.15 -9.74 9.30
CA PHE A 63 0.30 -9.10 10.28
C PHE A 63 0.60 -9.58 11.71
N ARG A 64 0.84 -10.87 11.88
CA ARG A 64 1.23 -11.41 13.19
C ARG A 64 2.58 -10.87 13.64
N TYR A 65 3.57 -10.82 12.75
CA TYR A 65 4.89 -10.30 13.06
C TYR A 65 4.82 -8.81 13.44
N PHE A 66 4.09 -8.00 12.68
CA PHE A 66 3.91 -6.58 12.99
C PHE A 66 3.21 -6.36 14.33
N ALA A 67 2.24 -7.21 14.68
CA ALA A 67 1.58 -7.14 15.99
C ALA A 67 2.52 -7.54 17.14
N ASP A 68 3.32 -8.58 16.97
CA ASP A 68 4.27 -9.06 17.99
C ASP A 68 5.39 -8.04 18.23
N GLU A 69 5.82 -7.32 17.19
CA GLU A 69 6.86 -6.28 17.26
C GLU A 69 6.29 -4.88 17.62
N HIS A 70 4.99 -4.77 17.85
CA HIS A 70 4.31 -3.52 18.25
C HIS A 70 4.59 -2.34 17.32
N VAL A 71 4.47 -2.57 16.02
CA VAL A 71 4.79 -1.57 15.00
C VAL A 71 3.91 -0.33 15.10
N ASP A 72 4.50 0.86 14.92
CA ASP A 72 3.76 2.14 14.93
C ASP A 72 3.00 2.36 13.62
N VAL A 73 3.60 1.97 12.49
CA VAL A 73 3.06 2.19 11.14
C VAL A 73 3.32 0.98 10.28
N ALA A 74 2.30 0.49 9.59
CA ALA A 74 2.43 -0.56 8.59
C ALA A 74 2.07 -0.05 7.20
N VAL A 75 2.97 -0.22 6.22
CA VAL A 75 2.72 0.02 4.81
C VAL A 75 2.40 -1.33 4.15
N ILE A 76 1.16 -1.51 3.74
CA ILE A 76 0.66 -2.78 3.21
C ILE A 76 0.41 -2.64 1.71
N GLU A 77 1.16 -3.38 0.91
CA GLU A 77 0.92 -3.49 -0.53
C GLU A 77 -0.14 -4.56 -0.81
N VAL A 78 -1.14 -4.21 -1.60
CA VAL A 78 -2.14 -5.15 -2.14
C VAL A 78 -1.46 -6.10 -3.12
N GLY A 79 -1.77 -7.39 -3.03
CA GLY A 79 -1.14 -8.37 -3.92
C GLY A 79 -1.82 -8.45 -5.27
N LEU A 80 -3.16 -8.54 -5.30
CA LEU A 80 -3.92 -8.68 -6.53
C LEU A 80 -5.28 -7.99 -6.42
N GLY A 81 -5.52 -7.06 -7.34
CA GLY A 81 -6.81 -6.34 -7.41
C GLY A 81 -7.01 -5.40 -6.23
N GLY A 82 -7.72 -5.80 -5.22
CA GLY A 82 -8.00 -5.03 -4.00
C GLY A 82 -9.19 -5.57 -3.22
N ARG A 83 -10.36 -5.61 -3.85
CA ARG A 83 -11.64 -5.98 -3.19
C ARG A 83 -11.59 -7.34 -2.47
N LEU A 84 -11.02 -8.34 -3.10
CA LEU A 84 -10.91 -9.72 -2.59
C LEU A 84 -9.49 -10.07 -2.15
N ASP A 85 -8.58 -9.09 -2.11
CA ASP A 85 -7.21 -9.35 -1.65
C ASP A 85 -7.18 -9.65 -0.16
N CYS A 86 -6.33 -10.60 0.24
CA CYS A 86 -6.21 -11.00 1.64
C CYS A 86 -5.70 -9.88 2.55
N THR A 87 -5.07 -8.85 2.00
CA THR A 87 -4.67 -7.64 2.76
C THR A 87 -5.84 -6.72 3.05
N ASN A 88 -6.99 -6.87 2.37
CA ASN A 88 -8.11 -5.94 2.49
C ASN A 88 -8.94 -6.06 3.78
N ILE A 89 -8.46 -6.84 4.73
CA ILE A 89 -9.02 -6.93 6.09
C ILE A 89 -8.61 -5.75 6.99
N VAL A 90 -7.58 -4.99 6.58
CA VAL A 90 -7.07 -3.86 7.37
C VAL A 90 -8.04 -2.67 7.36
N HIS A 91 -7.95 -1.84 8.41
CA HIS A 91 -8.59 -0.54 8.49
C HIS A 91 -7.48 0.53 8.43
N PRO A 92 -7.17 1.08 7.26
CA PRO A 92 -6.03 1.96 7.07
C PRO A 92 -6.34 3.41 7.51
N ASP A 93 -5.31 4.22 7.74
CA ASP A 93 -5.42 5.66 7.89
C ASP A 93 -5.44 6.39 6.56
N LEU A 94 -4.92 5.74 5.50
CA LEU A 94 -4.86 6.25 4.14
C LEU A 94 -4.84 5.11 3.13
N CYS A 95 -5.60 5.26 2.04
CA CYS A 95 -5.51 4.39 0.87
C CYS A 95 -4.80 5.11 -0.27
N ILE A 96 -3.95 4.38 -1.02
CA ILE A 96 -3.30 4.90 -2.23
C ILE A 96 -3.50 3.92 -3.37
N ILE A 97 -3.97 4.42 -4.52
CA ILE A 97 -4.05 3.66 -5.78
C ILE A 97 -3.19 4.42 -6.79
N THR A 98 -2.06 3.86 -7.17
CA THR A 98 -1.05 4.55 -7.97
C THR A 98 -1.48 4.76 -9.42
N ASN A 99 -1.81 3.68 -10.11
CA ASN A 99 -2.31 3.71 -11.48
C ASN A 99 -3.14 2.47 -11.81
N ILE A 100 -3.78 2.49 -12.98
CA ILE A 100 -4.48 1.35 -13.58
C ILE A 100 -3.86 1.05 -14.93
N SER A 101 -3.45 -0.19 -15.10
CA SER A 101 -3.00 -0.75 -16.37
C SER A 101 -3.63 -2.12 -16.61
N PHE A 102 -3.56 -2.62 -17.83
CA PHE A 102 -3.95 -3.99 -18.14
C PHE A 102 -2.95 -4.96 -17.54
N ASP A 103 -3.31 -5.51 -16.38
CA ASP A 103 -2.56 -6.53 -15.69
C ASP A 103 -3.52 -7.54 -15.08
N HIS A 104 -3.11 -8.81 -15.02
CA HIS A 104 -3.91 -9.90 -14.46
C HIS A 104 -5.36 -9.94 -15.00
N THR A 105 -5.54 -9.64 -16.28
CA THR A 105 -6.87 -9.48 -16.92
C THR A 105 -7.75 -10.71 -16.80
N GLN A 106 -7.16 -11.90 -16.68
CA GLN A 106 -7.88 -13.17 -16.44
C GLN A 106 -8.60 -13.21 -15.09
N PHE A 107 -8.19 -12.38 -14.11
CA PHE A 107 -8.79 -12.30 -12.77
C PHE A 107 -9.54 -11.00 -12.53
N LEU A 108 -8.98 -9.88 -13.00
CA LEU A 108 -9.50 -8.54 -12.70
C LEU A 108 -10.49 -8.04 -13.76
N GLY A 109 -10.57 -8.75 -14.89
CA GLY A 109 -11.40 -8.35 -16.03
C GLY A 109 -10.60 -7.70 -17.15
N ASN A 110 -11.25 -7.55 -18.29
CA ASN A 110 -10.64 -7.17 -19.57
C ASN A 110 -10.87 -5.70 -19.95
N THR A 111 -11.29 -4.87 -19.02
CA THR A 111 -11.44 -3.42 -19.24
C THR A 111 -10.84 -2.64 -18.06
N LEU A 112 -10.40 -1.40 -18.31
CA LEU A 112 -9.83 -0.54 -17.28
C LEU A 112 -10.82 -0.25 -16.16
N GLU A 113 -12.12 -0.12 -16.47
CA GLU A 113 -13.18 0.12 -15.49
C GLU A 113 -13.34 -1.07 -14.54
N LYS A 114 -13.26 -2.32 -15.06
CA LYS A 114 -13.36 -3.52 -14.22
C LYS A 114 -12.16 -3.62 -13.28
N ILE A 115 -10.96 -3.43 -13.81
CA ILE A 115 -9.72 -3.44 -13.03
C ILE A 115 -9.76 -2.33 -11.95
N ALA A 116 -10.20 -1.12 -12.34
CA ALA A 116 -10.39 -0.01 -11.40
C ALA A 116 -11.41 -0.35 -10.31
N GLY A 117 -12.51 -1.05 -10.66
CA GLY A 117 -13.52 -1.51 -9.72
C GLY A 117 -12.96 -2.47 -8.65
N GLU A 118 -12.12 -3.42 -9.07
CA GLU A 118 -11.46 -4.34 -8.13
C GLU A 118 -10.46 -3.60 -7.22
N LYS A 119 -9.65 -2.68 -7.77
CA LYS A 119 -8.71 -1.88 -6.97
C LYS A 119 -9.44 -0.89 -6.05
N ALA A 120 -10.56 -0.30 -6.49
CA ALA A 120 -11.40 0.56 -5.67
C ALA A 120 -11.99 -0.15 -4.43
N GLY A 121 -11.95 -1.48 -4.39
CA GLY A 121 -12.38 -2.27 -3.24
C GLY A 121 -11.60 -2.03 -1.96
N ILE A 122 -10.42 -1.39 -2.02
CA ILE A 122 -9.65 -1.00 -0.84
C ILE A 122 -10.15 0.31 -0.21
N ILE A 123 -10.97 1.08 -0.92
CA ILE A 123 -11.51 2.36 -0.42
C ILE A 123 -12.49 2.08 0.71
N LYS A 124 -12.20 2.60 1.90
CA LYS A 124 -12.96 2.36 3.13
C LYS A 124 -13.77 3.59 3.54
N SER A 125 -14.83 3.36 4.30
CA SER A 125 -15.72 4.42 4.78
C SER A 125 -14.97 5.46 5.62
N GLY A 126 -15.06 6.72 5.22
CA GLY A 126 -14.46 7.84 5.93
C GLY A 126 -12.93 7.95 5.84
N ILE A 127 -12.26 7.01 5.18
CA ILE A 127 -10.80 6.99 5.04
C ILE A 127 -10.41 7.70 3.74
N PRO A 128 -9.48 8.69 3.78
CA PRO A 128 -9.01 9.35 2.57
C PRO A 128 -8.34 8.37 1.60
N VAL A 129 -8.58 8.60 0.31
CA VAL A 129 -7.93 7.85 -0.77
C VAL A 129 -7.27 8.79 -1.76
N ILE A 130 -6.02 8.50 -2.08
CA ILE A 130 -5.25 9.19 -3.13
C ILE A 130 -5.24 8.33 -4.39
N ILE A 131 -5.63 8.91 -5.52
CA ILE A 131 -5.51 8.29 -6.84
C ILE A 131 -4.37 8.97 -7.57
N GLY A 132 -3.33 8.23 -7.92
CA GLY A 132 -2.14 8.77 -8.58
C GLY A 132 -2.40 9.17 -10.01
N GLU A 133 -2.84 8.22 -10.83
CA GLU A 133 -3.14 8.45 -12.24
C GLU A 133 -4.55 7.96 -12.58
N THR A 134 -5.22 8.68 -13.48
CA THR A 134 -6.54 8.31 -13.97
C THR A 134 -6.61 8.34 -15.48
N THR A 135 -7.62 7.67 -16.01
CA THR A 135 -8.09 7.82 -17.40
C THR A 135 -9.57 8.22 -17.38
N PRO A 136 -10.13 8.66 -18.51
CA PRO A 136 -11.57 8.94 -18.60
C PRO A 136 -12.45 7.78 -18.15
N GLU A 137 -11.98 6.54 -18.31
CA GLU A 137 -12.70 5.32 -17.95
C GLU A 137 -12.60 5.02 -16.45
N THR A 138 -11.42 5.25 -15.83
CA THR A 138 -11.16 4.82 -14.45
C THR A 138 -11.58 5.86 -13.40
N LYS A 139 -11.45 7.15 -13.69
CA LYS A 139 -11.79 8.24 -12.77
C LYS A 139 -13.23 8.18 -12.24
N PRO A 140 -14.27 7.97 -13.10
CA PRO A 140 -15.65 7.85 -12.61
C PRO A 140 -15.86 6.68 -11.67
N VAL A 141 -15.12 5.56 -11.84
CA VAL A 141 -15.21 4.37 -10.99
C VAL A 141 -14.76 4.71 -9.57
N PHE A 142 -13.58 5.34 -9.43
CA PHE A 142 -13.07 5.76 -8.12
C PHE A 142 -13.95 6.79 -7.44
N ALA A 143 -14.38 7.82 -8.19
CA ALA A 143 -15.25 8.87 -7.67
C ALA A 143 -16.61 8.32 -7.18
N LYS A 144 -17.18 7.36 -7.93
CA LYS A 144 -18.41 6.67 -7.54
C LYS A 144 -18.20 5.88 -6.25
N LYS A 145 -17.15 5.05 -6.18
CA LYS A 145 -16.87 4.23 -5.01
C LYS A 145 -16.62 5.07 -3.76
N ALA A 146 -15.81 6.12 -3.87
CA ALA A 146 -15.54 7.03 -2.76
C ALA A 146 -16.82 7.68 -2.22
N ARG A 147 -17.70 8.13 -3.11
CA ARG A 147 -19.01 8.70 -2.76
C ARG A 147 -19.91 7.67 -2.05
N GLU A 148 -19.97 6.44 -2.55
CA GLU A 148 -20.78 5.37 -1.97
C GLU A 148 -20.40 5.06 -0.52
N VAL A 149 -19.11 5.13 -0.20
CA VAL A 149 -18.62 4.82 1.16
C VAL A 149 -18.29 6.06 2.00
N GLY A 150 -18.53 7.28 1.45
CA GLY A 150 -18.23 8.53 2.16
C GLY A 150 -16.75 8.78 2.39
N ALA A 151 -15.87 8.29 1.50
CA ALA A 151 -14.43 8.49 1.60
C ALA A 151 -14.02 9.82 0.93
N PRO A 152 -13.20 10.66 1.58
CA PRO A 152 -12.52 11.75 0.91
C PRO A 152 -11.63 11.21 -0.21
N ILE A 153 -11.71 11.77 -1.41
CA ILE A 153 -10.91 11.35 -2.57
C ILE A 153 -10.12 12.52 -3.12
N LEU A 154 -8.84 12.30 -3.39
CA LEU A 154 -7.95 13.25 -4.04
C LEU A 154 -7.32 12.60 -5.28
N PHE A 155 -7.24 13.36 -6.35
CA PHE A 155 -6.58 12.96 -7.58
C PHE A 155 -5.25 13.70 -7.68
N ALA A 156 -4.14 12.99 -7.62
CA ALA A 156 -2.82 13.59 -7.60
C ALA A 156 -2.50 14.39 -8.87
N GLU A 157 -3.11 14.04 -10.01
CA GLU A 157 -2.96 14.76 -11.27
C GLU A 157 -3.64 16.13 -11.26
N GLU A 158 -4.57 16.38 -10.35
CA GLU A 158 -5.30 17.65 -10.19
C GLU A 158 -4.70 18.56 -9.13
N ASP A 159 -3.72 18.07 -8.38
CA ASP A 159 -3.02 18.87 -7.36
C ASP A 159 -1.99 19.76 -8.06
N GLU A 160 -2.31 21.08 -8.16
CA GLU A 160 -1.46 22.08 -8.82
C GLU A 160 -0.17 22.42 -8.03
N LYS A 161 0.07 21.76 -6.91
CA LYS A 161 1.29 21.94 -6.09
C LYS A 161 2.49 21.26 -6.72
N ASP A 162 2.85 21.67 -7.93
CA ASP A 162 4.01 21.15 -8.65
C ASP A 162 5.37 21.60 -8.06
N ASP A 163 5.39 22.49 -7.06
CA ASP A 163 6.61 23.09 -6.57
C ASP A 163 6.94 22.68 -5.13
N TYR A 164 7.65 21.55 -5.02
CA TYR A 164 8.57 21.34 -3.89
C TYR A 164 9.99 21.62 -4.38
N PRO A 165 10.43 22.91 -4.35
CA PRO A 165 11.76 23.28 -4.82
C PRO A 165 12.79 22.58 -3.94
N GLY A 166 13.67 21.81 -4.57
CA GLY A 166 14.72 21.06 -3.90
C GLY A 166 14.41 19.60 -3.60
N LEU A 167 13.25 19.07 -4.01
CA LEU A 167 12.96 17.64 -3.95
C LEU A 167 13.69 16.92 -5.08
N GLU A 168 14.74 16.19 -4.77
CA GLU A 168 15.42 15.30 -5.69
C GLU A 168 14.98 13.86 -5.42
N CYS A 169 14.29 13.25 -6.39
CA CYS A 169 14.01 11.81 -6.32
C CYS A 169 15.28 11.04 -6.71
N GLU A 170 15.82 10.25 -5.79
CA GLU A 170 17.00 9.41 -6.05
C GLU A 170 16.72 8.33 -7.10
N LEU A 171 15.49 7.87 -7.19
CA LEU A 171 15.07 6.89 -8.18
C LEU A 171 14.78 7.57 -9.52
N LYS A 172 15.53 7.19 -10.57
CA LYS A 172 15.37 7.74 -11.91
C LYS A 172 14.37 6.92 -12.73
N GLY A 173 13.45 7.61 -13.41
CA GLY A 173 12.48 7.01 -14.32
C GLY A 173 11.29 7.92 -14.57
N LEU A 174 10.71 7.89 -15.76
CA LEU A 174 9.57 8.76 -16.14
C LEU A 174 8.34 8.59 -15.24
N TYR A 175 8.14 7.38 -14.71
CA TYR A 175 7.05 7.07 -13.78
C TYR A 175 7.28 7.62 -12.36
N GLN A 176 8.52 7.95 -12.01
CA GLN A 176 8.84 8.47 -10.66
C GLN A 176 8.26 9.86 -10.42
N THR A 177 8.18 10.71 -11.43
CA THR A 177 7.52 12.02 -11.31
C THR A 177 6.07 11.86 -10.87
N LYS A 178 5.35 10.87 -11.42
CA LYS A 178 3.96 10.59 -11.07
C LYS A 178 3.83 9.98 -9.67
N ASN A 179 4.73 9.05 -9.33
CA ASN A 179 4.80 8.48 -7.98
C ASN A 179 5.10 9.55 -6.94
N THR A 180 6.04 10.44 -7.23
CA THR A 180 6.38 11.58 -6.34
C THR A 180 5.17 12.48 -6.14
N ARG A 181 4.45 12.84 -7.20
CA ARG A 181 3.22 13.63 -7.09
C ARG A 181 2.17 12.93 -6.22
N THR A 182 1.96 11.64 -6.43
CA THR A 182 1.06 10.83 -5.60
C THR A 182 1.44 10.87 -4.13
N LEU A 183 2.74 10.74 -3.83
CA LEU A 183 3.26 10.82 -2.47
C LEU A 183 3.07 12.22 -1.86
N LEU A 184 3.39 13.27 -2.60
CA LEU A 184 3.24 14.65 -2.15
C LEU A 184 1.77 15.00 -1.83
N THR A 185 0.82 14.48 -2.63
CA THR A 185 -0.61 14.60 -2.34
C THR A 185 -1.02 13.84 -1.08
N ALA A 186 -0.33 12.74 -0.75
CA ALA A 186 -0.60 11.94 0.45
C ALA A 186 -0.12 12.59 1.76
N ILE A 187 0.95 13.39 1.73
CA ILE A 187 1.58 13.98 2.92
C ILE A 187 0.60 14.81 3.77
N PRO A 188 -0.20 15.74 3.22
CA PRO A 188 -1.17 16.49 4.01
C PRO A 188 -2.18 15.60 4.73
N GLU A 189 -2.62 14.51 4.11
CA GLU A 189 -3.58 13.58 4.71
C GLU A 189 -2.93 12.77 5.84
N LEU A 190 -1.68 12.33 5.68
CA LEU A 190 -0.92 11.69 6.74
C LEU A 190 -0.68 12.63 7.93
N ARG A 191 -0.37 13.91 7.67
CA ARG A 191 -0.25 14.91 8.75
C ARG A 191 -1.56 15.13 9.50
N LYS A 192 -2.71 15.13 8.80
CA LYS A 192 -4.04 15.17 9.45
C LYS A 192 -4.29 13.94 10.32
N ALA A 193 -3.82 12.77 9.90
CA ALA A 193 -3.84 11.54 10.67
C ALA A 193 -2.79 11.50 11.81
N ARG A 194 -2.12 12.65 12.09
CA ARG A 194 -1.16 12.88 13.17
C ARG A 194 0.21 12.20 12.99
N TYR A 195 0.55 11.81 11.77
CA TYR A 195 1.92 11.39 11.49
C TYR A 195 2.85 12.60 11.47
N ASN A 196 3.93 12.52 12.24
CA ASN A 196 4.94 13.60 12.29
C ASN A 196 5.92 13.47 11.12
N LEU A 197 5.58 14.11 10.00
CA LEU A 197 6.39 14.14 8.79
C LEU A 197 7.10 15.48 8.70
N SER A 198 8.39 15.51 9.01
CA SER A 198 9.22 16.71 8.86
C SER A 198 9.52 17.01 7.38
N GLU A 199 9.77 18.27 7.03
CA GLU A 199 10.19 18.63 5.67
C GLU A 199 11.51 17.98 5.28
N LEU A 200 12.44 17.80 6.24
CA LEU A 200 13.73 17.14 6.04
C LEU A 200 13.55 15.65 5.65
N SER A 201 12.53 14.96 6.13
CA SER A 201 12.26 13.58 5.73
C SER A 201 11.74 13.44 4.28
N LEU A 202 11.35 14.54 3.65
CA LEU A 202 10.87 14.58 2.27
C LEU A 202 11.99 14.83 1.26
N ILE A 203 13.15 15.31 1.69
CA ILE A 203 14.28 15.63 0.81
C ILE A 203 14.98 14.36 0.28
N HIS A 204 14.80 13.23 0.97
CA HIS A 204 15.42 11.94 0.64
C HIS A 204 14.37 10.90 0.16
N ILE A 205 13.56 11.26 -0.82
CA ILE A 205 12.56 10.35 -1.43
C ILE A 205 13.09 9.72 -2.72
#